data_8ea40970d555cc4cee8e9bbef1c2457a
#
_entry.id   8ea40970d555cc4cee8e9bbef1c2457a
#
_cell.length_a   1.000
_cell.length_b   1.000
_cell.length_c   1.000
_cell.angle_alpha   90.00
_cell.angle_beta   90.00
_cell.angle_gamma   90.00
#
_symmetry.space_group_name_H-M   'P 1'
#
loop_
_entity.id
_entity.type
_entity.pdbx_description
1 polymer ?
#
loop_
_entity_poly.entity_id
_entity_poly.type
_entity_poly.pdbx_seq_one_letter_code
_entity_poly.pdbx_strand_id
1 'polypeptide(L)'
;MRIGMVGTQDRTGGRSLASLAVVAVLVLALSACSNRVREDEPLDGYTAEEIFARGEYVLENNSRVDAALRYFREVERIYPYTDWARRSIVMQAYALHRDGQYEEARTTANRFLDQYPGDPDAAWAAYIVALTYYDQIEDVGRDQGLTFQALTHLRYVIEQYPNTEYARSAVLKFDLAFDRLAAKEMEIGRFYLGRGNYQAAINRFRAVVEQYQTTTQTPEALHRLVEAYLALGLREEAQTAGAILGYNFRSSPFYEDSFRLLTNAGLSTDAAGSNWLVDIYRRTVRGNWL
;
A
#
# COMPACT_ATOMS: atom_id res chain seq x y z
N MET A 1 76.24 9.62 -63.30
CA MET A 1 75.67 8.32 -63.46
C MET A 1 75.46 7.76 -62.09
N ARG A 2 74.19 7.86 -61.55
CA ARG A 2 73.81 7.31 -60.25
C ARG A 2 72.38 6.76 -60.36
N ILE A 3 72.34 5.48 -60.23
CA ILE A 3 71.11 4.70 -60.29
C ILE A 3 70.47 4.74 -58.89
N GLY A 4 69.19 5.20 -58.79
CA GLY A 4 68.41 5.21 -57.58
C GLY A 4 67.63 3.90 -57.43
N MET A 5 67.78 3.23 -56.30
CA MET A 5 66.92 2.08 -55.88
C MET A 5 65.56 2.58 -55.32
N VAL A 6 64.55 2.06 -55.90
CA VAL A 6 63.15 2.23 -55.38
C VAL A 6 62.86 1.09 -54.40
N GLY A 7 62.65 1.43 -53.15
CA GLY A 7 62.20 0.48 -52.15
C GLY A 7 60.68 0.31 -52.18
N THR A 8 60.22 -0.89 -52.42
CA THR A 8 58.82 -1.29 -52.31
C THR A 8 58.45 -1.58 -50.84
N GLN A 9 57.60 -0.79 -50.26
CA GLN A 9 57.06 -0.98 -48.90
C GLN A 9 55.83 -1.88 -48.94
N ASP A 10 56.00 -3.06 -48.35
CA ASP A 10 54.92 -4.06 -48.18
C ASP A 10 53.86 -3.57 -47.21
N ARG A 11 52.66 -3.24 -47.68
CA ARG A 11 51.47 -2.75 -46.91
C ARG A 11 50.38 -3.83 -46.74
N THR A 12 50.73 -5.09 -46.49
CA THR A 12 49.73 -6.18 -46.43
C THR A 12 49.43 -6.71 -45.02
N GLY A 13 50.13 -6.27 -43.96
CA GLY A 13 49.93 -6.80 -42.58
C GLY A 13 48.78 -6.18 -41.76
N GLY A 14 48.36 -4.95 -42.08
CA GLY A 14 47.41 -4.22 -41.24
C GLY A 14 45.89 -4.54 -41.47
N ARG A 15 45.55 -5.05 -42.63
CA ARG A 15 44.15 -5.34 -43.00
C ARG A 15 43.60 -6.66 -42.41
N SER A 16 44.43 -7.63 -42.14
CA SER A 16 44.01 -8.94 -41.62
C SER A 16 43.66 -8.88 -40.10
N LEU A 17 44.40 -8.10 -39.32
CA LEU A 17 44.16 -7.94 -37.88
C LEU A 17 42.91 -7.12 -37.61
N ALA A 18 42.63 -6.08 -38.38
CA ALA A 18 41.42 -5.29 -38.25
C ALA A 18 40.15 -6.10 -38.62
N SER A 19 40.24 -6.96 -39.65
CA SER A 19 39.14 -7.84 -40.06
C SER A 19 38.88 -8.92 -39.02
N LEU A 20 39.89 -9.49 -38.37
CA LEU A 20 39.73 -10.47 -37.28
C LEU A 20 39.14 -9.83 -36.03
N ALA A 21 39.50 -8.60 -35.69
CA ALA A 21 38.91 -7.88 -34.55
C ALA A 21 37.41 -7.56 -34.79
N VAL A 22 37.03 -7.16 -36.01
CA VAL A 22 35.61 -6.92 -36.36
C VAL A 22 34.79 -8.20 -36.32
N VAL A 23 35.30 -9.32 -36.78
CA VAL A 23 34.66 -10.63 -36.73
C VAL A 23 34.49 -11.10 -35.26
N ALA A 24 35.51 -10.90 -34.40
CA ALA A 24 35.46 -11.26 -32.99
C ALA A 24 34.40 -10.40 -32.23
N VAL A 25 34.31 -9.09 -32.52
CA VAL A 25 33.28 -8.21 -31.95
C VAL A 25 31.87 -8.59 -32.43
N LEU A 26 31.72 -8.97 -33.70
CA LEU A 26 30.45 -9.45 -34.26
C LEU A 26 30.03 -10.80 -33.65
N VAL A 27 30.95 -11.73 -33.40
CA VAL A 27 30.67 -13.00 -32.72
C VAL A 27 30.30 -12.79 -31.25
N LEU A 28 30.96 -11.85 -30.55
CA LEU A 28 30.61 -11.46 -29.18
C LEU A 28 29.24 -10.74 -29.11
N ALA A 29 28.93 -9.91 -30.08
CA ALA A 29 27.61 -9.26 -30.17
C ALA A 29 26.46 -10.26 -30.49
N LEU A 30 26.74 -11.28 -31.29
CA LEU A 30 25.76 -12.35 -31.58
C LEU A 30 25.55 -13.29 -30.38
N SER A 31 26.56 -13.53 -29.54
CA SER A 31 26.41 -14.30 -28.31
C SER A 31 25.66 -13.53 -27.20
N ALA A 32 25.73 -12.20 -27.16
CA ALA A 32 24.96 -11.37 -26.24
C ALA A 32 23.46 -11.33 -26.60
N CYS A 33 23.08 -11.59 -27.86
CA CYS A 33 21.69 -11.68 -28.28
C CYS A 33 21.04 -13.06 -28.02
N SER A 34 21.82 -14.07 -27.65
CA SER A 34 21.35 -15.44 -27.44
C SER A 34 20.60 -15.66 -26.11
N ASN A 35 20.63 -14.69 -25.19
CA ASN A 35 19.95 -14.78 -23.89
C ASN A 35 18.54 -14.18 -23.89
N ARG A 36 17.96 -13.88 -25.07
CA ARG A 36 16.54 -13.59 -25.18
C ARG A 36 15.78 -14.89 -24.99
N VAL A 37 15.07 -15.04 -23.86
CA VAL A 37 14.12 -16.09 -23.65
C VAL A 37 13.19 -16.13 -24.88
N ARG A 38 13.22 -17.23 -25.64
CA ARG A 38 12.35 -17.41 -26.80
C ARG A 38 10.93 -17.63 -26.27
N GLU A 39 10.07 -16.64 -26.48
CA GLU A 39 8.70 -16.64 -25.99
C GLU A 39 7.84 -17.79 -26.57
N ASP A 40 8.23 -18.36 -27.68
CA ASP A 40 7.51 -19.42 -28.42
C ASP A 40 8.05 -20.83 -28.20
N GLU A 41 9.00 -21.01 -27.27
CA GLU A 41 9.58 -22.34 -27.01
C GLU A 41 8.55 -23.24 -26.31
N PRO A 42 8.29 -24.49 -26.81
CA PRO A 42 7.45 -25.46 -26.11
C PRO A 42 8.06 -25.79 -24.74
N LEU A 43 7.22 -25.79 -23.69
CA LEU A 43 7.68 -26.02 -22.31
C LEU A 43 7.45 -27.46 -21.83
N ASP A 44 6.90 -28.33 -22.67
CA ASP A 44 6.55 -29.73 -22.33
C ASP A 44 7.77 -30.61 -21.98
N GLY A 45 8.99 -30.14 -22.25
CA GLY A 45 10.23 -30.86 -21.92
C GLY A 45 10.91 -30.43 -20.62
N TYR A 46 10.39 -29.42 -19.93
CA TYR A 46 10.93 -28.88 -18.68
C TYR A 46 10.12 -29.33 -17.48
N THR A 47 10.75 -29.42 -16.31
CA THR A 47 10.06 -29.70 -15.04
C THR A 47 9.21 -28.51 -14.58
N ALA A 48 8.27 -28.75 -13.68
CA ALA A 48 7.44 -27.70 -13.09
C ALA A 48 8.30 -26.60 -12.42
N GLU A 49 9.37 -27.01 -11.71
CA GLU A 49 10.32 -26.12 -11.05
C GLU A 49 11.06 -25.24 -12.04
N GLU A 50 11.57 -25.81 -13.13
CA GLU A 50 12.32 -25.06 -14.16
C GLU A 50 11.44 -24.03 -14.87
N ILE A 51 10.19 -24.37 -15.16
CA ILE A 51 9.23 -23.44 -15.79
C ILE A 51 8.89 -22.32 -14.80
N PHE A 52 8.60 -22.68 -13.54
CA PHE A 52 8.31 -21.72 -12.48
C PHE A 52 9.46 -20.73 -12.26
N ALA A 53 10.69 -21.22 -12.09
CA ALA A 53 11.87 -20.39 -11.91
C ALA A 53 12.14 -19.42 -13.09
N ARG A 54 11.81 -19.84 -14.33
CA ARG A 54 11.87 -18.94 -15.50
C ARG A 54 10.83 -17.83 -15.40
N GLY A 55 9.63 -18.13 -14.92
CA GLY A 55 8.57 -17.14 -14.67
C GLY A 55 9.01 -16.11 -13.64
N GLU A 56 9.57 -16.54 -12.50
CA GLU A 56 10.13 -15.66 -11.47
C GLU A 56 11.25 -14.78 -12.03
N TYR A 57 12.20 -15.39 -12.74
CA TYR A 57 13.33 -14.64 -13.35
C TYR A 57 12.83 -13.53 -14.30
N VAL A 58 11.87 -13.83 -15.16
CA VAL A 58 11.29 -12.85 -16.11
C VAL A 58 10.57 -11.74 -15.38
N LEU A 59 9.81 -12.08 -14.34
CA LEU A 59 9.05 -11.11 -13.55
C LEU A 59 9.99 -10.14 -12.79
N GLU A 60 11.08 -10.65 -12.22
CA GLU A 60 12.02 -9.85 -11.42
C GLU A 60 12.98 -9.00 -12.27
N ASN A 61 13.54 -9.59 -13.33
CA ASN A 61 14.62 -8.96 -14.07
C ASN A 61 14.16 -8.15 -15.28
N ASN A 62 13.05 -8.52 -15.91
CA ASN A 62 12.61 -7.91 -17.15
C ASN A 62 11.32 -7.09 -17.00
N SER A 63 10.63 -7.18 -15.86
CA SER A 63 9.31 -6.56 -15.61
C SER A 63 8.28 -6.86 -16.73
N ARG A 64 8.45 -7.99 -17.45
CA ARG A 64 7.55 -8.41 -18.53
C ARG A 64 6.49 -9.33 -17.96
N VAL A 65 5.44 -8.72 -17.47
CA VAL A 65 4.36 -9.43 -16.78
C VAL A 65 3.70 -10.47 -17.68
N ASP A 66 3.39 -10.14 -18.93
CA ASP A 66 2.76 -11.08 -19.89
C ASP A 66 3.59 -12.35 -20.09
N ALA A 67 4.91 -12.20 -20.24
CA ALA A 67 5.81 -13.34 -20.40
C ALA A 67 5.89 -14.18 -19.12
N ALA A 68 5.95 -13.56 -17.94
CA ALA A 68 5.93 -14.28 -16.67
C ALA A 68 4.62 -15.03 -16.45
N LEU A 69 3.48 -14.38 -16.74
CA LEU A 69 2.15 -15.01 -16.66
C LEU A 69 2.04 -16.26 -17.55
N ARG A 70 2.66 -16.25 -18.75
CA ARG A 70 2.71 -17.41 -19.59
C ARG A 70 3.39 -18.59 -18.89
N TYR A 71 4.56 -18.40 -18.29
CA TYR A 71 5.25 -19.47 -17.57
C TYR A 71 4.42 -20.02 -16.41
N PHE A 72 3.84 -19.17 -15.57
CA PHE A 72 3.02 -19.61 -14.45
C PHE A 72 1.76 -20.35 -14.90
N ARG A 73 1.10 -19.91 -15.99
CA ARG A 73 -0.05 -20.63 -16.58
C ARG A 73 0.34 -21.97 -17.14
N GLU A 74 1.53 -22.09 -17.76
CA GLU A 74 2.02 -23.36 -18.28
C GLU A 74 2.37 -24.36 -17.18
N VAL A 75 2.90 -23.92 -16.02
CA VAL A 75 3.06 -24.80 -14.85
C VAL A 75 1.72 -25.38 -14.44
N GLU A 76 0.69 -24.55 -14.32
CA GLU A 76 -0.66 -24.98 -13.94
C GLU A 76 -1.26 -25.94 -14.98
N ARG A 77 -1.03 -25.68 -16.27
CA ARG A 77 -1.55 -26.52 -17.37
C ARG A 77 -0.88 -27.89 -17.45
N ILE A 78 0.46 -27.93 -17.37
CA ILE A 78 1.25 -29.16 -17.59
C ILE A 78 1.30 -30.01 -16.30
N TYR A 79 1.36 -29.36 -15.12
CA TYR A 79 1.58 -30.01 -13.83
C TYR A 79 0.50 -29.66 -12.79
N PRO A 80 -0.81 -29.80 -13.05
CA PRO A 80 -1.90 -29.20 -12.26
C PRO A 80 -1.99 -29.65 -10.80
N TYR A 81 -1.41 -30.80 -10.45
CA TYR A 81 -1.50 -31.39 -9.12
C TYR A 81 -0.25 -31.23 -8.26
N THR A 82 0.67 -30.38 -8.69
CA THR A 82 1.93 -30.13 -7.97
C THR A 82 1.86 -28.90 -7.08
N ASP A 83 2.76 -28.82 -6.09
CA ASP A 83 2.94 -27.63 -5.27
C ASP A 83 3.32 -26.40 -6.11
N TRP A 84 4.08 -26.62 -7.19
CA TRP A 84 4.45 -25.60 -8.16
C TRP A 84 3.24 -25.00 -8.87
N ALA A 85 2.24 -25.83 -9.20
CA ALA A 85 0.99 -25.34 -9.81
C ALA A 85 0.22 -24.45 -8.83
N ARG A 86 0.07 -24.86 -7.56
CA ARG A 86 -0.59 -24.04 -6.55
C ARG A 86 0.11 -22.69 -6.37
N ARG A 87 1.43 -22.73 -6.19
CA ARG A 87 2.24 -21.52 -6.05
C ARG A 87 2.20 -20.64 -7.31
N SER A 88 2.11 -21.25 -8.50
CA SER A 88 1.96 -20.51 -9.75
C SER A 88 0.68 -19.70 -9.84
N ILE A 89 -0.43 -20.16 -9.22
CA ILE A 89 -1.68 -19.37 -9.17
C ILE A 89 -1.47 -18.09 -8.35
N VAL A 90 -0.79 -18.18 -7.21
CA VAL A 90 -0.50 -16.99 -6.38
C VAL A 90 0.46 -16.05 -7.11
N MET A 91 1.48 -16.60 -7.80
CA MET A 91 2.40 -15.80 -8.61
C MET A 91 1.70 -15.11 -9.80
N GLN A 92 0.70 -15.74 -10.42
CA GLN A 92 -0.14 -15.08 -11.43
C GLN A 92 -0.88 -13.88 -10.82
N ALA A 93 -1.52 -14.05 -9.66
CA ALA A 93 -2.21 -12.96 -8.97
C ALA A 93 -1.25 -11.81 -8.62
N TYR A 94 -0.06 -12.12 -8.12
CA TYR A 94 0.97 -11.15 -7.81
C TYR A 94 1.47 -10.39 -9.06
N ALA A 95 1.73 -11.10 -10.14
CA ALA A 95 2.18 -10.51 -11.40
C ALA A 95 1.13 -9.56 -11.99
N LEU A 96 -0.15 -9.98 -11.99
CA LEU A 96 -1.28 -9.15 -12.42
C LEU A 96 -1.45 -7.90 -11.55
N HIS A 97 -1.30 -8.04 -10.23
CA HIS A 97 -1.34 -6.89 -9.32
C HIS A 97 -0.21 -5.89 -9.64
N ARG A 98 1.03 -6.36 -9.84
CA ARG A 98 2.16 -5.50 -10.22
C ARG A 98 1.95 -4.75 -11.53
N ASP A 99 1.18 -5.33 -12.45
CA ASP A 99 0.84 -4.74 -13.75
C ASP A 99 -0.36 -3.78 -13.68
N GLY A 100 -0.97 -3.64 -12.49
CA GLY A 100 -2.16 -2.82 -12.32
C GLY A 100 -3.46 -3.46 -12.82
N GLN A 101 -3.43 -4.74 -13.21
CA GLN A 101 -4.60 -5.52 -13.61
C GLN A 101 -5.34 -6.03 -12.35
N TYR A 102 -5.89 -5.09 -11.57
CA TYR A 102 -6.39 -5.37 -10.23
C TYR A 102 -7.58 -6.33 -10.19
N GLU A 103 -8.48 -6.29 -11.18
CA GLU A 103 -9.65 -7.18 -11.24
C GLU A 103 -9.24 -8.63 -11.50
N GLU A 104 -8.34 -8.85 -12.47
CA GLU A 104 -7.80 -10.16 -12.80
C GLU A 104 -6.95 -10.72 -11.64
N ALA A 105 -6.14 -9.86 -11.01
CA ALA A 105 -5.34 -10.23 -9.85
C ALA A 105 -6.24 -10.74 -8.71
N ARG A 106 -7.31 -10.01 -8.41
CA ARG A 106 -8.30 -10.34 -7.39
C ARG A 106 -9.03 -11.64 -7.67
N THR A 107 -9.49 -11.81 -8.91
CA THR A 107 -10.16 -13.03 -9.35
C THR A 107 -9.24 -14.25 -9.22
N THR A 108 -7.97 -14.11 -9.62
CA THR A 108 -6.97 -15.17 -9.54
C THR A 108 -6.62 -15.51 -8.09
N ALA A 109 -6.42 -14.51 -7.24
CA ALA A 109 -6.15 -14.73 -5.82
C ALA A 109 -7.33 -15.37 -5.08
N ASN A 110 -8.58 -14.93 -5.35
CA ASN A 110 -9.78 -15.56 -4.79
C ASN A 110 -9.93 -17.02 -5.26
N ARG A 111 -9.67 -17.32 -6.53
CA ARG A 111 -9.65 -18.70 -7.03
C ARG A 111 -8.70 -19.58 -6.23
N PHE A 112 -7.51 -19.07 -5.89
CA PHE A 112 -6.58 -19.79 -5.02
C PHE A 112 -7.14 -20.02 -3.61
N LEU A 113 -7.71 -19.00 -3.00
CA LEU A 113 -8.28 -19.08 -1.64
C LEU A 113 -9.46 -20.05 -1.57
N ASP A 114 -10.29 -20.11 -2.62
CA ASP A 114 -11.43 -21.02 -2.71
C ASP A 114 -10.97 -22.48 -2.87
N GLN A 115 -9.90 -22.72 -3.63
CA GLN A 115 -9.39 -24.06 -3.90
C GLN A 115 -8.47 -24.59 -2.79
N TYR A 116 -7.69 -23.69 -2.16
CA TYR A 116 -6.60 -24.04 -1.22
C TYR A 116 -6.62 -23.19 0.05
N PRO A 117 -7.72 -23.15 0.81
CA PRO A 117 -7.86 -22.24 1.96
C PRO A 117 -6.87 -22.52 3.11
N GLY A 118 -6.34 -23.75 3.17
CA GLY A 118 -5.37 -24.17 4.18
C GLY A 118 -3.90 -24.18 3.72
N ASP A 119 -3.63 -23.68 2.52
CA ASP A 119 -2.28 -23.65 1.97
C ASP A 119 -1.42 -22.59 2.69
N PRO A 120 -0.11 -22.82 2.88
CA PRO A 120 0.81 -21.81 3.43
C PRO A 120 0.76 -20.45 2.70
N ASP A 121 0.53 -20.45 1.40
CA ASP A 121 0.46 -19.23 0.58
C ASP A 121 -0.92 -18.54 0.64
N ALA A 122 -1.92 -19.09 1.37
CA ALA A 122 -3.26 -18.48 1.49
C ALA A 122 -3.21 -17.08 2.13
N ALA A 123 -2.32 -16.85 3.09
CA ALA A 123 -2.12 -15.54 3.68
C ALA A 123 -1.63 -14.50 2.65
N TRP A 124 -0.73 -14.91 1.76
CA TRP A 124 -0.24 -14.07 0.68
C TRP A 124 -1.33 -13.76 -0.35
N ALA A 125 -2.07 -14.78 -0.79
CA ALA A 125 -3.18 -14.60 -1.72
C ALA A 125 -4.24 -13.63 -1.15
N ALA A 126 -4.63 -13.79 0.12
CA ALA A 126 -5.55 -12.88 0.80
C ALA A 126 -5.00 -11.43 0.88
N TYR A 127 -3.70 -11.29 1.13
CA TYR A 127 -3.05 -9.99 1.15
C TYR A 127 -3.02 -9.34 -0.24
N ILE A 128 -2.79 -10.10 -1.32
CA ILE A 128 -2.89 -9.59 -2.71
C ILE A 128 -4.31 -9.05 -2.96
N VAL A 129 -5.37 -9.75 -2.55
CA VAL A 129 -6.75 -9.25 -2.66
C VAL A 129 -6.89 -7.89 -1.98
N ALA A 130 -6.38 -7.76 -0.73
CA ALA A 130 -6.42 -6.49 0.00
C ALA A 130 -5.65 -5.38 -0.72
N LEU A 131 -4.47 -5.68 -1.26
CA LEU A 131 -3.64 -4.73 -2.01
C LEU A 131 -4.33 -4.23 -3.27
N THR A 132 -5.10 -5.08 -3.98
CA THR A 132 -5.81 -4.65 -5.19
C THR A 132 -6.81 -3.53 -4.93
N TYR A 133 -7.39 -3.45 -3.73
CA TYR A 133 -8.24 -2.33 -3.32
C TYR A 133 -7.42 -1.17 -2.77
N TYR A 134 -6.39 -1.47 -1.95
CA TYR A 134 -5.59 -0.46 -1.28
C TYR A 134 -4.83 0.45 -2.27
N ASP A 135 -4.21 -0.14 -3.30
CA ASP A 135 -3.40 0.59 -4.27
C ASP A 135 -4.25 1.42 -5.26
N GLN A 136 -5.58 1.23 -5.25
CA GLN A 136 -6.53 2.04 -6.00
C GLN A 136 -7.16 3.17 -5.16
N ILE A 137 -6.76 3.34 -3.89
CA ILE A 137 -7.27 4.43 -3.05
C ILE A 137 -6.79 5.76 -3.61
N GLU A 138 -7.74 6.60 -3.99
CA GLU A 138 -7.49 7.96 -4.48
C GLU A 138 -7.41 8.99 -3.34
N ASP A 139 -7.34 10.28 -3.70
CA ASP A 139 -7.27 11.40 -2.75
C ASP A 139 -8.49 11.44 -1.81
N VAL A 140 -8.26 12.01 -0.60
CA VAL A 140 -9.26 12.14 0.48
C VAL A 140 -10.56 12.81 0.00
N GLY A 141 -10.49 13.71 -0.98
CA GLY A 141 -11.65 14.41 -1.56
C GLY A 141 -12.61 13.54 -2.38
N ARG A 142 -12.18 12.33 -2.82
CA ARG A 142 -12.94 11.47 -3.73
C ARG A 142 -13.79 10.41 -3.02
N ASP A 143 -14.38 9.50 -3.79
CA ASP A 143 -15.17 8.38 -3.28
C ASP A 143 -14.34 7.45 -2.41
N GLN A 144 -14.89 7.03 -1.27
CA GLN A 144 -14.22 6.19 -0.29
C GLN A 144 -14.60 4.70 -0.41
N GLY A 145 -15.32 4.31 -1.46
CA GLY A 145 -15.75 2.92 -1.66
C GLY A 145 -14.58 1.93 -1.64
N LEU A 146 -13.51 2.24 -2.38
CA LEU A 146 -12.29 1.43 -2.40
C LEU A 146 -11.57 1.39 -1.05
N THR A 147 -11.59 2.49 -0.30
CA THR A 147 -11.02 2.54 1.06
C THR A 147 -11.73 1.58 2.00
N PHE A 148 -13.07 1.52 1.96
CA PHE A 148 -13.84 0.57 2.78
C PHE A 148 -13.57 -0.89 2.37
N GLN A 149 -13.46 -1.17 1.08
CA GLN A 149 -13.09 -2.50 0.60
C GLN A 149 -11.68 -2.88 1.05
N ALA A 150 -10.71 -1.99 0.91
CA ALA A 150 -9.35 -2.20 1.38
C ALA A 150 -9.31 -2.52 2.89
N LEU A 151 -9.99 -1.72 3.71
CA LEU A 151 -10.08 -1.95 5.16
C LEU A 151 -10.71 -3.30 5.51
N THR A 152 -11.75 -3.69 4.78
CA THR A 152 -12.42 -4.98 5.00
C THR A 152 -11.47 -6.14 4.73
N HIS A 153 -10.76 -6.12 3.59
CA HIS A 153 -9.85 -7.20 3.22
C HIS A 153 -8.54 -7.18 4.03
N LEU A 154 -8.02 -6.00 4.38
CA LEU A 154 -6.87 -5.89 5.29
C LEU A 154 -7.19 -6.47 6.68
N ARG A 155 -8.37 -6.15 7.22
CA ARG A 155 -8.84 -6.73 8.49
C ARG A 155 -8.96 -8.25 8.41
N TYR A 156 -9.51 -8.77 7.31
CA TYR A 156 -9.56 -10.22 7.08
C TYR A 156 -8.18 -10.87 7.17
N VAL A 157 -7.14 -10.28 6.54
CA VAL A 157 -5.76 -10.78 6.63
C VAL A 157 -5.24 -10.76 8.07
N ILE A 158 -5.48 -9.67 8.80
CA ILE A 158 -5.03 -9.51 10.19
C ILE A 158 -5.67 -10.56 11.11
N GLU A 159 -6.97 -10.81 10.96
CA GLU A 159 -7.73 -11.71 11.82
C GLU A 159 -7.54 -13.18 11.48
N GLN A 160 -7.46 -13.54 10.17
CA GLN A 160 -7.34 -14.93 9.75
C GLN A 160 -5.90 -15.45 9.75
N TYR A 161 -4.91 -14.56 9.55
CA TYR A 161 -3.50 -14.94 9.43
C TYR A 161 -2.58 -14.16 10.38
N PRO A 162 -2.88 -14.04 11.69
CA PRO A 162 -2.29 -13.06 12.61
C PRO A 162 -0.77 -13.17 12.80
N ASN A 163 -0.18 -14.36 12.58
CA ASN A 163 1.24 -14.61 12.81
C ASN A 163 2.11 -14.49 11.55
N THR A 164 1.56 -14.00 10.44
CA THR A 164 2.26 -13.86 9.17
C THR A 164 2.89 -12.48 9.00
N GLU A 165 3.88 -12.37 8.12
CA GLU A 165 4.42 -11.08 7.68
C GLU A 165 3.36 -10.22 6.94
N TYR A 166 2.44 -10.89 6.24
CA TYR A 166 1.34 -10.26 5.53
C TYR A 166 0.37 -9.56 6.49
N ALA A 167 0.07 -10.19 7.64
CA ALA A 167 -0.74 -9.55 8.67
C ALA A 167 -0.06 -8.32 9.26
N ARG A 168 1.26 -8.37 9.54
CA ARG A 168 2.01 -7.19 10.01
C ARG A 168 1.99 -6.06 9.00
N SER A 169 2.17 -6.37 7.72
CA SER A 169 2.08 -5.39 6.63
C SER A 169 0.65 -4.84 6.45
N ALA A 170 -0.36 -5.71 6.65
CA ALA A 170 -1.77 -5.33 6.59
C ALA A 170 -2.16 -4.37 7.70
N VAL A 171 -1.64 -4.52 8.94
CA VAL A 171 -1.88 -3.57 10.04
C VAL A 171 -1.42 -2.17 9.64
N LEU A 172 -0.21 -2.02 9.12
CA LEU A 172 0.31 -0.70 8.72
C LEU A 172 -0.55 -0.04 7.63
N LYS A 173 -0.99 -0.83 6.64
CA LYS A 173 -1.86 -0.32 5.57
C LYS A 173 -3.28 -0.02 6.07
N PHE A 174 -3.77 -0.82 7.00
CA PHE A 174 -5.06 -0.59 7.64
C PHE A 174 -5.06 0.74 8.38
N ASP A 175 -4.06 1.01 9.20
CA ASP A 175 -3.93 2.26 9.95
C ASP A 175 -3.87 3.47 9.01
N LEU A 176 -3.09 3.38 7.91
CA LEU A 176 -3.01 4.44 6.91
C LEU A 176 -4.35 4.68 6.18
N ALA A 177 -5.06 3.62 5.79
CA ALA A 177 -6.35 3.73 5.14
C ALA A 177 -7.42 4.27 6.10
N PHE A 178 -7.36 3.86 7.37
CA PHE A 178 -8.26 4.31 8.42
C PHE A 178 -8.05 5.80 8.75
N ASP A 179 -6.78 6.23 8.81
CA ASP A 179 -6.44 7.66 8.99
C ASP A 179 -6.96 8.53 7.82
N ARG A 180 -6.97 8.00 6.58
CA ARG A 180 -7.54 8.72 5.43
C ARG A 180 -9.05 8.95 5.57
N LEU A 181 -9.81 7.99 6.12
CA LEU A 181 -11.23 8.18 6.38
C LEU A 181 -11.46 9.27 7.44
N ALA A 182 -10.67 9.26 8.51
CA ALA A 182 -10.70 10.32 9.52
C ALA A 182 -10.35 11.69 8.92
N ALA A 183 -9.32 11.75 8.09
CA ALA A 183 -8.89 12.98 7.41
C ALA A 183 -9.99 13.57 6.51
N LYS A 184 -10.82 12.72 5.88
CA LYS A 184 -12.00 13.16 5.12
C LYS A 184 -13.02 13.88 6.00
N GLU A 185 -13.35 13.31 7.15
CA GLU A 185 -14.27 13.95 8.10
C GLU A 185 -13.67 15.26 8.63
N MET A 186 -12.35 15.30 8.89
CA MET A 186 -11.65 16.51 9.30
C MET A 186 -11.70 17.61 8.25
N GLU A 187 -11.49 17.28 6.97
CA GLU A 187 -11.57 18.23 5.87
C GLU A 187 -12.93 18.89 5.78
N ILE A 188 -13.99 18.08 5.82
CA ILE A 188 -15.38 18.56 5.80
C ILE A 188 -15.67 19.40 7.06
N GLY A 189 -15.20 18.94 8.22
CA GLY A 189 -15.36 19.67 9.49
C GLY A 189 -14.71 21.04 9.47
N ARG A 190 -13.47 21.15 9.02
CA ARG A 190 -12.73 22.42 8.85
C ARG A 190 -13.43 23.36 7.86
N PHE A 191 -13.98 22.83 6.77
CA PHE A 191 -14.75 23.62 5.81
C PHE A 191 -15.98 24.28 6.45
N TYR A 192 -16.76 23.52 7.24
CA TYR A 192 -17.92 24.07 7.96
C TYR A 192 -17.52 25.02 9.07
N LEU A 193 -16.46 24.71 9.82
CA LEU A 193 -15.94 25.57 10.89
C LEU A 193 -15.54 26.94 10.33
N GLY A 194 -14.79 26.97 9.22
CA GLY A 194 -14.35 28.21 8.57
C GLY A 194 -15.48 29.06 8.01
N ARG A 195 -16.68 28.47 7.83
CA ARG A 195 -17.90 29.19 7.43
C ARG A 195 -18.83 29.57 8.61
N GLY A 196 -18.41 29.31 9.84
CA GLY A 196 -19.22 29.57 11.03
C GLY A 196 -20.39 28.60 11.21
N ASN A 197 -20.46 27.52 10.43
CA ASN A 197 -21.48 26.49 10.61
C ASN A 197 -21.02 25.47 11.66
N TYR A 198 -20.98 25.92 12.91
CA TYR A 198 -20.40 25.17 14.03
C TYR A 198 -21.10 23.83 14.28
N GLN A 199 -22.43 23.77 14.14
CA GLN A 199 -23.16 22.53 14.36
C GLN A 199 -22.81 21.46 13.33
N ALA A 200 -22.66 21.82 12.06
CA ALA A 200 -22.23 20.89 11.02
C ALA A 200 -20.76 20.45 11.23
N ALA A 201 -19.88 21.37 11.64
CA ALA A 201 -18.49 21.07 11.98
C ALA A 201 -18.40 20.08 13.15
N ILE A 202 -19.15 20.33 14.24
CA ILE A 202 -19.20 19.45 15.42
C ILE A 202 -19.58 18.02 15.02
N ASN A 203 -20.58 17.82 14.16
CA ASN A 203 -21.00 16.49 13.73
C ASN A 203 -19.87 15.74 13.01
N ARG A 204 -19.04 16.43 12.22
CA ARG A 204 -17.89 15.84 11.53
C ARG A 204 -16.76 15.50 12.48
N PHE A 205 -16.36 16.40 13.33
CA PHE A 205 -15.33 16.17 14.34
C PHE A 205 -15.75 15.09 15.35
N ARG A 206 -17.03 15.05 15.71
CA ARG A 206 -17.60 13.98 16.53
C ARG A 206 -17.41 12.60 15.90
N ALA A 207 -17.65 12.47 14.58
CA ALA A 207 -17.43 11.22 13.87
C ALA A 207 -15.96 10.74 14.00
N VAL A 208 -14.99 11.67 13.95
CA VAL A 208 -13.57 11.33 14.16
C VAL A 208 -13.34 10.81 15.58
N VAL A 209 -13.86 11.48 16.59
CA VAL A 209 -13.66 11.11 18.01
C VAL A 209 -14.38 9.81 18.39
N GLU A 210 -15.53 9.50 17.77
CA GLU A 210 -16.31 8.30 18.07
C GLU A 210 -15.91 7.07 17.25
N GLN A 211 -15.51 7.25 15.97
CA GLN A 211 -15.31 6.14 15.03
C GLN A 211 -13.86 5.95 14.62
N TYR A 212 -13.01 6.99 14.73
CA TYR A 212 -11.62 7.01 14.27
C TYR A 212 -10.63 7.43 15.38
N GLN A 213 -10.94 7.08 16.62
CA GLN A 213 -10.23 7.55 17.81
C GLN A 213 -8.74 7.22 17.86
N THR A 214 -8.31 6.14 17.17
CA THR A 214 -6.90 5.71 17.12
C THR A 214 -6.07 6.42 16.05
N THR A 215 -6.70 7.30 15.25
CA THR A 215 -6.04 7.99 14.15
C THR A 215 -5.26 9.22 14.60
N THR A 216 -4.33 9.66 13.74
CA THR A 216 -3.56 10.89 13.96
C THR A 216 -4.43 12.15 13.94
N GLN A 217 -5.66 12.06 13.46
CA GLN A 217 -6.61 13.17 13.34
C GLN A 217 -7.32 13.50 14.66
N THR A 218 -7.38 12.56 15.60
CA THR A 218 -8.16 12.70 16.84
C THR A 218 -7.76 13.88 17.73
N PRO A 219 -6.46 14.20 17.94
CA PRO A 219 -6.09 15.36 18.72
C PRO A 219 -6.58 16.69 18.11
N GLU A 220 -6.49 16.83 16.77
CA GLU A 220 -7.02 18.02 16.09
C GLU A 220 -8.55 18.06 16.19
N ALA A 221 -9.24 16.93 16.00
CA ALA A 221 -10.71 16.87 16.09
C ALA A 221 -11.21 17.35 17.45
N LEU A 222 -10.57 16.93 18.55
CA LEU A 222 -10.89 17.38 19.89
C LEU A 222 -10.66 18.88 20.06
N HIS A 223 -9.55 19.41 19.54
CA HIS A 223 -9.28 20.85 19.56
C HIS A 223 -10.33 21.66 18.78
N ARG A 224 -10.70 21.20 17.57
CA ARG A 224 -11.73 21.85 16.76
C ARG A 224 -13.12 21.78 17.42
N LEU A 225 -13.40 20.73 18.20
CA LEU A 225 -14.60 20.67 19.05
C LEU A 225 -14.56 21.74 20.14
N VAL A 226 -13.41 21.98 20.80
CA VAL A 226 -13.27 23.07 21.77
C VAL A 226 -13.60 24.41 21.13
N GLU A 227 -13.00 24.72 19.96
CA GLU A 227 -13.28 25.95 19.21
C GLU A 227 -14.78 26.12 18.89
N ALA A 228 -15.38 25.08 18.30
CA ALA A 228 -16.77 25.11 17.85
C ALA A 228 -17.75 25.24 19.03
N TYR A 229 -17.50 24.52 20.14
CA TYR A 229 -18.35 24.61 21.33
C TYR A 229 -18.24 25.97 22.03
N LEU A 230 -17.04 26.53 22.14
CA LEU A 230 -16.87 27.89 22.67
C LEU A 230 -17.60 28.94 21.82
N ALA A 231 -17.54 28.80 20.48
CA ALA A 231 -18.25 29.69 19.57
C ALA A 231 -19.78 29.64 19.73
N LEU A 232 -20.33 28.47 20.12
CA LEU A 232 -21.76 28.28 20.42
C LEU A 232 -22.12 28.61 21.88
N GLY A 233 -21.16 28.94 22.75
CA GLY A 233 -21.38 29.13 24.17
C GLY A 233 -21.60 27.84 24.97
N LEU A 234 -21.33 26.67 24.39
CA LEU A 234 -21.45 25.35 25.01
C LEU A 234 -20.20 25.05 25.83
N ARG A 235 -20.12 25.68 27.02
CA ARG A 235 -18.91 25.74 27.85
C ARG A 235 -18.52 24.38 28.44
N GLU A 236 -19.49 23.58 28.88
CA GLU A 236 -19.26 22.26 29.49
C GLU A 236 -18.72 21.25 28.47
N GLU A 237 -19.24 21.28 27.24
CA GLU A 237 -18.78 20.45 26.14
C GLU A 237 -17.34 20.83 25.74
N ALA A 238 -17.04 22.14 25.69
CA ALA A 238 -15.68 22.63 25.39
C ALA A 238 -14.70 22.16 26.47
N GLN A 239 -15.03 22.27 27.76
CA GLN A 239 -14.19 21.79 28.86
C GLN A 239 -13.92 20.29 28.75
N THR A 240 -14.98 19.50 28.48
CA THR A 240 -14.87 18.04 28.42
C THR A 240 -14.02 17.60 27.21
N ALA A 241 -14.16 18.25 26.05
CA ALA A 241 -13.29 18.00 24.90
C ALA A 241 -11.81 18.29 25.23
N GLY A 242 -11.55 19.41 25.92
CA GLY A 242 -10.21 19.74 26.40
C GLY A 242 -9.68 18.77 27.45
N ALA A 243 -10.55 18.25 28.34
CA ALA A 243 -10.15 17.23 29.33
C ALA A 243 -9.72 15.92 28.68
N ILE A 244 -10.45 15.44 27.66
CA ILE A 244 -10.09 14.24 26.88
C ILE A 244 -8.73 14.44 26.19
N LEU A 245 -8.56 15.60 25.55
CA LEU A 245 -7.33 15.96 24.87
C LEU A 245 -6.13 16.00 25.84
N GLY A 246 -6.31 16.62 27.00
CA GLY A 246 -5.28 16.70 28.04
C GLY A 246 -4.94 15.38 28.70
N TYR A 247 -5.90 14.45 28.78
CA TYR A 247 -5.66 13.13 29.33
C TYR A 247 -4.86 12.22 28.39
N ASN A 248 -5.25 12.16 27.10
CA ASN A 248 -4.67 11.21 26.15
C ASN A 248 -3.54 11.82 25.30
N PHE A 249 -3.57 13.12 25.03
CA PHE A 249 -2.72 13.77 24.03
C PHE A 249 -2.02 15.03 24.59
N ARG A 250 -1.56 14.95 25.84
CA ARG A 250 -0.99 16.10 26.57
C ARG A 250 0.24 16.73 25.88
N SER A 251 1.00 15.92 25.14
CA SER A 251 2.16 16.40 24.37
C SER A 251 1.80 16.99 23.00
N SER A 252 0.54 16.96 22.62
CA SER A 252 0.09 17.49 21.33
C SER A 252 0.05 19.03 21.37
N PRO A 253 0.48 19.74 20.30
CA PRO A 253 0.30 21.19 20.19
C PRO A 253 -1.18 21.62 20.28
N PHE A 254 -2.09 20.76 19.84
CA PHE A 254 -3.53 21.00 19.95
C PHE A 254 -4.02 21.08 21.40
N TYR A 255 -3.34 20.38 22.34
CA TYR A 255 -3.66 20.52 23.75
C TYR A 255 -3.28 21.91 24.29
N GLU A 256 -2.10 22.41 23.97
CA GLU A 256 -1.66 23.73 24.39
C GLU A 256 -2.58 24.85 23.89
N ASP A 257 -3.00 24.74 22.60
CA ASP A 257 -3.93 25.72 22.02
C ASP A 257 -5.31 25.63 22.68
N SER A 258 -5.84 24.41 22.92
CA SER A 258 -7.13 24.22 23.61
C SER A 258 -7.07 24.73 25.05
N PHE A 259 -6.00 24.44 25.77
CA PHE A 259 -5.79 24.92 27.13
C PHE A 259 -5.83 26.45 27.18
N ARG A 260 -5.15 27.13 26.26
CA ARG A 260 -5.13 28.59 26.14
C ARG A 260 -6.51 29.16 25.87
N LEU A 261 -7.28 28.53 24.94
CA LEU A 261 -8.64 28.95 24.63
C LEU A 261 -9.59 28.82 25.82
N LEU A 262 -9.53 27.71 26.54
CA LEU A 262 -10.36 27.46 27.72
C LEU A 262 -10.01 28.43 28.88
N THR A 263 -8.73 28.61 29.15
CA THR A 263 -8.26 29.55 30.19
C THR A 263 -8.70 30.98 29.89
N ASN A 264 -8.58 31.45 28.65
CA ASN A 264 -9.03 32.78 28.23
C ASN A 264 -10.56 32.93 28.35
N ALA A 265 -11.30 31.85 28.22
CA ALA A 265 -12.74 31.81 28.45
C ALA A 265 -13.11 31.69 29.96
N GLY A 266 -12.15 31.62 30.87
CA GLY A 266 -12.35 31.41 32.30
C GLY A 266 -12.85 30.01 32.64
N LEU A 267 -12.40 28.99 31.91
CA LEU A 267 -12.75 27.59 32.06
C LEU A 267 -11.54 26.75 32.46
N SER A 268 -11.80 25.65 33.20
CA SER A 268 -10.77 24.63 33.47
C SER A 268 -10.77 23.58 32.35
N THR A 269 -9.82 22.66 32.44
CA THR A 269 -9.75 21.46 31.57
C THR A 269 -10.31 20.22 32.27
N ASP A 270 -11.22 20.38 33.24
CA ASP A 270 -11.89 19.29 33.91
C ASP A 270 -13.17 18.93 33.13
N ALA A 271 -13.51 17.64 33.07
CA ALA A 271 -14.74 17.21 32.43
C ALA A 271 -15.96 17.75 33.18
N ALA A 272 -16.90 18.33 32.45
CA ALA A 272 -18.10 18.95 32.98
C ALA A 272 -19.35 18.54 32.22
N GLY A 273 -20.52 18.61 32.89
CA GLY A 273 -21.83 18.34 32.29
C GLY A 273 -22.18 16.86 32.19
N SER A 274 -23.20 16.58 31.34
CA SER A 274 -23.73 15.23 31.10
C SER A 274 -24.05 15.05 29.62
N ASN A 275 -23.01 14.89 28.80
CA ASN A 275 -23.11 14.76 27.35
C ASN A 275 -22.31 13.59 26.83
N TRP A 276 -22.35 13.32 25.53
CA TRP A 276 -21.63 12.20 24.88
C TRP A 276 -20.10 12.24 25.12
N LEU A 277 -19.51 13.43 25.26
CA LEU A 277 -18.10 13.57 25.57
C LEU A 277 -17.76 13.09 26.99
N VAL A 278 -18.65 13.29 27.96
CA VAL A 278 -18.47 12.78 29.32
C VAL A 278 -18.41 11.25 29.32
N ASP A 279 -19.19 10.58 28.49
CA ASP A 279 -19.13 9.12 28.36
C ASP A 279 -17.82 8.66 27.72
N ILE A 280 -17.31 9.40 26.74
CA ILE A 280 -15.95 9.17 26.21
C ILE A 280 -14.89 9.41 27.29
N TYR A 281 -14.96 10.53 28.01
CA TYR A 281 -14.04 10.82 29.10
C TYR A 281 -14.01 9.71 30.15
N ARG A 282 -15.17 9.22 30.56
CA ARG A 282 -15.26 8.09 31.50
C ARG A 282 -14.62 6.82 30.97
N ARG A 283 -14.80 6.51 29.68
CA ARG A 283 -14.13 5.38 29.04
C ARG A 283 -12.62 5.59 28.97
N THR A 284 -12.18 6.80 28.66
CA THR A 284 -10.77 7.22 28.65
C THR A 284 -10.10 6.95 30.00
N VAL A 285 -10.68 7.46 31.08
CA VAL A 285 -10.15 7.29 32.45
C VAL A 285 -10.12 5.80 32.88
N ARG A 286 -11.01 4.99 32.35
CA ARG A 286 -11.04 3.52 32.59
C ARG A 286 -10.10 2.74 31.65
N GLY A 287 -9.42 3.38 30.72
CA GLY A 287 -8.57 2.73 29.73
C GLY A 287 -9.33 1.95 28.64
N ASN A 288 -10.59 2.30 28.37
CA ASN A 288 -11.47 1.57 27.45
C ASN A 288 -11.87 2.41 26.21
N TRP A 289 -11.14 3.48 25.91
CA TRP A 289 -11.48 4.34 24.77
C TRP A 289 -10.51 4.21 23.59
N LEU A 290 -9.21 4.05 23.85
CA LEU A 290 -8.17 3.82 22.84
C LEU A 290 -7.79 2.34 22.78
#